data_4c86e2473e5fbcfaf66fecb8b81548b8
#
_entry.id   4c86e2473e5fbcfaf66fecb8b81548b8
#
_cell.length_a   1.000
_cell.length_b   1.000
_cell.length_c   1.000
_cell.angle_alpha   90.00
_cell.angle_beta   90.00
_cell.angle_gamma   90.00
#
_symmetry.space_group_name_H-M   'P 1'
#
loop_
_entity.id
_entity.type
_entity.pdbx_description
1 polymer ?
#
loop_
_entity_poly.entity_id
_entity_poly.type
_entity_poly.pdbx_seq_one_letter_code
_entity_poly.pdbx_strand_id
1 'polypeptide(L)'
;MAKIIVFNNDSNRMETYYRNENEPMPYNTNRSLLVREFRGSSNSNTLWTTKRAMQSWNATRYLYGQPIPVGFAFKRPWEGGHSNQSQHYAGVAFDVGQRLSNSERNRLRNIAQESGVWSYVEPKTQVFKTIQC
;
A
#
# COMPACT_ATOMS: atom_id res chain seq x y z
N MET A 1 11.86 -15.73 3.44
CA MET A 1 12.15 -14.28 3.55
C MET A 1 11.82 -13.62 2.23
N ALA A 2 11.06 -12.54 2.26
CA ALA A 2 10.66 -11.83 1.05
C ALA A 2 11.76 -10.89 0.59
N LYS A 3 11.97 -10.82 -0.73
CA LYS A 3 12.77 -9.80 -1.37
C LYS A 3 11.87 -8.63 -1.73
N ILE A 4 12.20 -7.42 -1.28
CA ILE A 4 11.36 -6.25 -1.49
C ILE A 4 12.19 -5.20 -2.21
N ILE A 5 11.73 -4.79 -3.37
CA ILE A 5 12.37 -3.75 -4.17
C ILE A 5 11.57 -2.47 -4.01
N VAL A 6 12.24 -1.44 -3.53
CA VAL A 6 11.64 -0.14 -3.26
C VAL A 6 12.27 0.91 -4.15
N PHE A 7 11.46 1.61 -4.92
CA PHE A 7 11.94 2.80 -5.60
C PHE A 7 11.92 3.98 -4.63
N ASN A 8 13.10 4.54 -4.38
CA ASN A 8 13.22 5.72 -3.53
C ASN A 8 13.03 6.95 -4.42
N ASN A 9 11.87 7.60 -4.29
CA ASN A 9 11.50 8.75 -5.10
C ASN A 9 12.39 9.97 -4.83
N ASP A 10 12.99 10.06 -3.66
CA ASP A 10 13.82 11.20 -3.29
C ASP A 10 15.22 11.11 -3.91
N SER A 11 15.82 9.91 -3.91
CA SER A 11 17.15 9.68 -4.46
C SER A 11 17.13 9.20 -5.91
N ASN A 12 15.95 8.86 -6.43
CA ASN A 12 15.75 8.30 -7.77
C ASN A 12 16.52 6.98 -7.96
N ARG A 13 16.57 6.15 -6.92
CA ARG A 13 17.30 4.88 -6.93
C ARG A 13 16.42 3.73 -6.47
N MET A 14 16.76 2.54 -6.97
CA MET A 14 16.15 1.29 -6.51
C MET A 14 16.92 0.79 -5.29
N GLU A 15 16.16 0.31 -4.30
CA GLU A 15 16.69 -0.27 -3.08
C GLU A 15 16.16 -1.68 -2.92
N THR A 16 16.96 -2.57 -2.35
CA THR A 16 16.55 -3.96 -2.14
C THR A 16 16.62 -4.29 -0.66
N TYR A 17 15.54 -4.87 -0.15
CA TYR A 17 15.43 -5.29 1.25
C TYR A 17 15.03 -6.76 1.32
N TYR A 18 15.44 -7.41 2.39
CA TYR A 18 15.00 -8.77 2.70
C TYR A 18 14.33 -8.74 4.07
N ARG A 19 13.07 -9.20 4.12
CA ARG A 19 12.26 -9.13 5.33
C ARG A 19 11.49 -10.41 5.54
N ASN A 20 11.30 -10.79 6.80
CA ASN A 20 10.37 -11.86 7.16
C ASN A 20 8.94 -11.36 7.04
N GLU A 21 7.99 -12.31 6.90
CA GLU A 21 6.57 -11.98 6.74
C GLU A 21 5.99 -11.20 7.92
N ASN A 22 6.55 -11.36 9.11
CA ASN A 22 6.10 -10.68 10.32
C ASN A 22 6.83 -9.36 10.60
N GLU A 23 7.75 -8.97 9.74
CA GLU A 23 8.44 -7.69 9.86
C GLU A 23 7.68 -6.59 9.12
N PRO A 24 7.83 -5.31 9.55
CA PRO A 24 7.24 -4.20 8.81
C PRO A 24 7.86 -4.05 7.43
N MET A 25 7.08 -3.54 6.50
CA MET A 25 7.59 -3.13 5.20
C MET A 25 8.67 -2.06 5.35
N PRO A 26 9.64 -1.99 4.40
CA PRO A 26 10.61 -0.89 4.39
C PRO A 26 9.88 0.46 4.40
N TYR A 27 10.42 1.42 5.13
CA TYR A 27 9.84 2.76 5.32
C TYR A 27 8.51 2.78 6.08
N ASN A 28 8.01 1.66 6.54
CA ASN A 28 6.84 1.64 7.42
C ASN A 28 7.30 1.88 8.87
N THR A 29 7.50 3.13 9.21
CA THR A 29 8.14 3.54 10.46
C THR A 29 7.26 3.33 11.69
N ASN A 30 5.94 3.30 11.53
CA ASN A 30 5.00 3.09 12.64
C ASN A 30 4.58 1.62 12.79
N ARG A 31 5.21 0.70 12.06
CA ARG A 31 5.00 -0.75 12.14
C ARG A 31 3.54 -1.16 11.89
N SER A 32 2.84 -0.40 11.08
CA SER A 32 1.41 -0.60 10.83
C SER A 32 1.12 -1.43 9.58
N LEU A 33 2.16 -1.83 8.82
CA LEU A 33 2.01 -2.59 7.60
C LEU A 33 3.10 -3.66 7.54
N LEU A 34 2.76 -4.88 7.90
CA LEU A 34 3.68 -6.01 7.85
C LEU A 34 3.81 -6.52 6.43
N VAL A 35 4.93 -7.19 6.15
CA VAL A 35 5.19 -7.79 4.83
C VAL A 35 4.02 -8.68 4.41
N ARG A 36 3.53 -9.56 5.31
CA ARG A 36 2.41 -10.46 4.98
C ARG A 36 1.13 -9.70 4.64
N GLU A 37 0.90 -8.55 5.25
CA GLU A 37 -0.27 -7.74 4.97
C GLU A 37 -0.17 -7.06 3.60
N PHE A 38 1.03 -6.57 3.28
CA PHE A 38 1.30 -5.99 1.96
C PHE A 38 1.23 -7.05 0.86
N ARG A 39 1.81 -8.23 1.11
CA ARG A 39 1.77 -9.35 0.18
C ARG A 39 0.34 -9.82 -0.09
N GLY A 40 -0.49 -9.89 0.95
CA GLY A 40 -1.83 -10.45 0.84
C GLY A 40 -1.81 -11.85 0.27
N SER A 41 -2.59 -12.08 -0.78
CA SER A 41 -2.70 -13.38 -1.43
C SER A 41 -1.66 -13.64 -2.53
N SER A 42 -0.75 -12.70 -2.78
CA SER A 42 0.28 -12.89 -3.80
C SER A 42 1.28 -13.96 -3.38
N ASN A 43 1.66 -14.83 -4.31
CA ASN A 43 2.68 -15.85 -4.12
C ASN A 43 4.06 -15.42 -4.62
N SER A 44 4.21 -14.17 -5.04
CA SER A 44 5.48 -13.67 -5.56
C SER A 44 6.57 -13.66 -4.50
N ASN A 45 7.77 -14.14 -4.82
CA ASN A 45 8.93 -14.04 -3.93
C ASN A 45 9.52 -12.63 -3.90
N THR A 46 9.21 -11.82 -4.88
CA THR A 46 9.68 -10.44 -4.97
C THR A 46 8.48 -9.51 -4.92
N LEU A 47 8.53 -8.55 -4.02
CA LEU A 47 7.52 -7.51 -3.86
C LEU A 47 8.10 -6.19 -4.33
N TRP A 48 7.24 -5.31 -4.82
CA TRP A 48 7.62 -3.99 -5.34
C TRP A 48 6.78 -2.92 -4.69
N THR A 49 7.41 -1.81 -4.35
CA THR A 49 6.69 -0.62 -3.88
C THR A 49 7.57 0.61 -4.08
N THR A 50 7.12 1.76 -3.59
CA THR A 50 7.89 2.99 -3.61
C THR A 50 7.96 3.56 -2.20
N LYS A 51 8.99 4.34 -1.93
CA LYS A 51 9.11 5.07 -0.66
C LYS A 51 7.89 5.98 -0.44
N ARG A 52 7.44 6.65 -1.50
CA ARG A 52 6.26 7.53 -1.45
C ARG A 52 5.00 6.78 -1.01
N ALA A 53 4.78 5.57 -1.56
CA ALA A 53 3.62 4.76 -1.18
C ALA A 53 3.65 4.43 0.32
N MET A 54 4.82 4.06 0.83
CA MET A 54 4.97 3.74 2.25
C MET A 54 4.78 4.97 3.14
N GLN A 55 5.32 6.11 2.73
CA GLN A 55 5.12 7.37 3.46
C GLN A 55 3.66 7.81 3.44
N SER A 56 2.97 7.65 2.33
CA SER A 56 1.55 7.95 2.22
C SER A 56 0.71 7.05 3.12
N TRP A 57 1.05 5.77 3.18
CA TRP A 57 0.42 4.84 4.11
C TRP A 57 0.63 5.29 5.57
N ASN A 58 1.89 5.59 5.94
CA ASN A 58 2.21 6.02 7.31
C ASN A 58 1.38 7.23 7.73
N ALA A 59 1.28 8.24 6.87
CA ALA A 59 0.53 9.45 7.15
C ALA A 59 -0.97 9.16 7.33
N THR A 60 -1.55 8.36 6.45
CA THR A 60 -2.96 8.02 6.50
C THR A 60 -3.28 7.21 7.76
N ARG A 61 -2.44 6.22 8.08
CA ARG A 61 -2.61 5.41 9.29
C ARG A 61 -2.53 6.26 10.55
N TYR A 62 -1.59 7.19 10.58
CA TYR A 62 -1.45 8.12 11.70
C TYR A 62 -2.70 8.99 11.88
N LEU A 63 -3.18 9.58 10.80
CA LEU A 63 -4.35 10.47 10.83
C LEU A 63 -5.64 9.71 11.16
N TYR A 64 -5.77 8.50 10.67
CA TYR A 64 -6.93 7.67 10.99
C TYR A 64 -6.95 7.23 12.46
N GLY A 65 -5.78 7.00 13.05
CA GLY A 65 -5.62 6.72 14.47
C GLY A 65 -6.00 5.30 14.90
N GLN A 66 -6.35 4.42 13.99
CA GLN A 66 -6.77 3.04 14.26
C GLN A 66 -6.22 2.11 13.20
N PRO A 67 -6.16 0.79 13.46
CA PRO A 67 -5.76 -0.17 12.44
C PRO A 67 -6.64 -0.07 11.19
N ILE A 68 -6.00 -0.15 10.03
CA ILE A 68 -6.67 -0.10 8.73
C ILE A 68 -6.58 -1.49 8.11
N PRO A 69 -7.71 -2.19 7.87
CA PRO A 69 -7.66 -3.47 7.18
C PRO A 69 -7.20 -3.30 5.73
N VAL A 70 -6.17 -4.03 5.33
CA VAL A 70 -5.69 -4.04 3.95
C VAL A 70 -6.28 -5.25 3.26
N GLY A 71 -7.12 -5.01 2.25
CA GLY A 71 -7.67 -6.08 1.44
C GLY A 71 -6.70 -6.48 0.35
N PHE A 72 -6.03 -5.51 -0.23
CA PHE A 72 -5.15 -5.75 -1.37
C PHE A 72 -4.16 -4.61 -1.54
N ALA A 73 -2.88 -4.92 -1.61
CA ALA A 73 -1.85 -3.91 -1.87
C ALA A 73 -0.97 -4.29 -3.05
N PHE A 74 -0.51 -5.53 -3.11
CA PHE A 74 0.42 -5.98 -4.15
C PHE A 74 -0.11 -7.22 -4.86
N LYS A 75 0.09 -7.27 -6.20
CA LYS A 75 -0.23 -8.44 -7.02
C LYS A 75 0.62 -8.43 -8.28
N ARG A 76 1.01 -9.62 -8.74
CA ARG A 76 1.69 -9.75 -10.02
C ARG A 76 0.65 -9.90 -11.15
N PRO A 77 0.98 -9.49 -12.39
CA PRO A 77 0.02 -9.54 -13.49
C PRO A 77 -0.58 -10.93 -13.74
N TRP A 78 0.22 -11.98 -13.56
CA TRP A 78 -0.24 -13.35 -13.79
C TRP A 78 -1.14 -13.90 -12.69
N GLU A 79 -1.30 -13.22 -11.61
CA GLU A 79 -2.19 -13.64 -10.51
C GLU A 79 -3.65 -13.24 -10.76
N GLY A 80 -3.89 -12.51 -11.85
CA GLY A 80 -5.23 -12.20 -12.33
C GLY A 80 -5.98 -11.14 -11.50
N GLY A 81 -7.20 -10.83 -11.91
CA GLY A 81 -8.10 -9.96 -11.14
C GLY A 81 -7.95 -8.46 -11.39
N HIS A 82 -6.88 -8.01 -12.03
CA HIS A 82 -6.65 -6.61 -12.37
C HIS A 82 -6.16 -6.50 -13.81
N SER A 83 -6.26 -5.29 -14.38
CA SER A 83 -5.69 -5.02 -15.70
C SER A 83 -4.15 -5.07 -15.63
N ASN A 84 -3.50 -5.24 -16.78
CA ASN A 84 -2.04 -5.26 -16.87
C ASN A 84 -1.40 -3.95 -16.42
N GLN A 85 -2.16 -2.86 -16.36
CA GLN A 85 -1.68 -1.55 -15.98
C GLN A 85 -2.10 -1.17 -14.55
N SER A 86 -2.62 -2.13 -13.77
CA SER A 86 -3.03 -1.87 -12.40
C SER A 86 -1.84 -1.40 -11.56
N GLN A 87 -2.06 -0.38 -10.75
CA GLN A 87 -1.06 0.15 -9.83
C GLN A 87 -0.71 -0.82 -8.69
N HIS A 88 -1.53 -1.84 -8.44
CA HIS A 88 -1.20 -2.90 -7.49
C HIS A 88 0.06 -3.66 -7.91
N TYR A 89 0.36 -3.76 -9.21
CA TYR A 89 1.53 -4.47 -9.70
C TYR A 89 2.84 -3.78 -9.31
N ALA A 90 2.80 -2.49 -9.04
CA ALA A 90 3.96 -1.73 -8.56
C ALA A 90 3.90 -1.46 -7.05
N GLY A 91 2.86 -1.95 -6.36
CA GLY A 91 2.71 -1.75 -4.92
C GLY A 91 2.45 -0.30 -4.53
N VAL A 92 1.77 0.47 -5.38
CA VAL A 92 1.47 1.89 -5.15
C VAL A 92 -0.03 2.16 -5.03
N ALA A 93 -0.84 1.12 -4.99
CA ALA A 93 -2.29 1.21 -4.81
C ALA A 93 -2.73 0.25 -3.71
N PHE A 94 -3.61 0.72 -2.83
CA PHE A 94 -4.09 -0.06 -1.69
C PHE A 94 -5.60 -0.12 -1.70
N ASP A 95 -6.16 -1.33 -1.65
CA ASP A 95 -7.57 -1.55 -1.33
C ASP A 95 -7.66 -1.62 0.18
N VAL A 96 -8.32 -0.66 0.80
CA VAL A 96 -8.29 -0.53 2.25
C VAL A 96 -9.67 -0.28 2.82
N GLY A 97 -9.91 -0.85 3.99
CA GLY A 97 -11.09 -0.55 4.77
C GLY A 97 -12.39 -1.12 4.24
N GLN A 98 -12.38 -2.10 3.32
CA GLN A 98 -13.60 -2.70 2.80
C GLN A 98 -14.42 -3.41 3.89
N ARG A 99 -13.75 -3.85 4.97
CA ARG A 99 -14.40 -4.52 6.10
C ARG A 99 -14.94 -3.58 7.16
N LEU A 100 -14.65 -2.28 7.03
CA LEU A 100 -15.14 -1.28 7.96
C LEU A 100 -16.61 -0.98 7.71
N SER A 101 -17.29 -0.44 8.72
CA SER A 101 -18.66 0.07 8.55
C SER A 101 -18.68 1.21 7.54
N ASN A 102 -19.86 1.50 6.98
CA ASN A 102 -20.00 2.57 5.99
C ASN A 102 -19.52 3.91 6.54
N SER A 103 -19.83 4.24 7.78
CA SER A 103 -19.38 5.49 8.39
C SER A 103 -17.86 5.54 8.54
N GLU A 104 -17.22 4.44 8.94
CA GLU A 104 -15.77 4.37 9.08
C GLU A 104 -15.06 4.35 7.73
N ARG A 105 -15.64 3.70 6.72
CA ARG A 105 -15.11 3.77 5.37
C ARG A 105 -15.11 5.21 4.84
N ASN A 106 -16.21 5.93 5.07
CA ASN A 106 -16.31 7.33 4.68
C ASN A 106 -15.30 8.20 5.42
N ARG A 107 -15.13 7.96 6.72
CA ARG A 107 -14.14 8.69 7.53
C ARG A 107 -12.73 8.47 7.02
N LEU A 108 -12.35 7.22 6.77
CA LEU A 108 -11.03 6.88 6.24
C LEU A 108 -10.79 7.53 4.87
N ARG A 109 -11.78 7.45 3.98
CA ARG A 109 -11.68 8.06 2.66
C ARG A 109 -11.50 9.57 2.74
N ASN A 110 -12.28 10.23 3.61
CA ASN A 110 -12.16 11.67 3.80
C ASN A 110 -10.78 12.06 4.34
N ILE A 111 -10.26 11.29 5.30
CA ILE A 111 -8.92 11.49 5.83
C ILE A 111 -7.88 11.37 4.71
N ALA A 112 -7.99 10.32 3.88
CA ALA A 112 -7.06 10.11 2.78
C ALA A 112 -7.11 11.25 1.76
N GLN A 113 -8.31 11.72 1.42
CA GLN A 113 -8.48 12.84 0.48
C GLN A 113 -7.93 14.15 1.05
N GLU A 114 -8.23 14.44 2.29
CA GLU A 114 -7.81 15.69 2.94
C GLU A 114 -6.31 15.71 3.23
N SER A 115 -5.69 14.54 3.42
CA SER A 115 -4.26 14.46 3.69
C SER A 115 -3.40 14.95 2.54
N GLY A 116 -3.90 14.85 1.31
CA GLY A 116 -3.16 15.25 0.12
C GLY A 116 -1.98 14.36 -0.24
N VAL A 117 -1.79 13.23 0.46
CA VAL A 117 -0.63 12.34 0.21
C VAL A 117 -0.89 11.32 -0.89
N TRP A 118 -2.15 11.12 -1.28
CA TRP A 118 -2.52 10.20 -2.35
C TRP A 118 -2.80 10.98 -3.63
N SER A 119 -2.34 10.45 -4.77
CA SER A 119 -2.62 11.04 -6.08
C SER A 119 -4.07 10.87 -6.47
N TYR A 120 -4.68 9.80 -6.00
CA TYR A 120 -6.07 9.49 -6.30
C TYR A 120 -6.68 8.64 -5.18
N VAL A 121 -7.89 8.97 -4.78
CA VAL A 121 -8.66 8.21 -3.81
C VAL A 121 -9.97 7.82 -4.47
N GLU A 122 -10.16 6.53 -4.73
CA GLU A 122 -11.31 6.04 -5.45
C GLU A 122 -12.50 5.85 -4.50
N PRO A 123 -13.64 6.54 -4.72
CA PRO A 123 -14.69 6.60 -3.71
C PRO A 123 -15.48 5.31 -3.53
N LYS A 124 -15.73 4.55 -4.59
CA LYS A 124 -16.57 3.35 -4.49
C LYS A 124 -15.81 2.13 -4.02
N THR A 125 -14.61 1.94 -4.52
CA THR A 125 -13.79 0.74 -4.26
C THR A 125 -12.81 0.95 -3.12
N GLN A 126 -12.70 2.16 -2.61
CA GLN A 126 -11.79 2.51 -1.51
C GLN A 126 -10.33 2.17 -1.86
N VAL A 127 -9.90 2.53 -3.04
CA VAL A 127 -8.52 2.33 -3.52
C VAL A 127 -7.77 3.65 -3.42
N PHE A 128 -6.65 3.65 -2.72
CA PHE A 128 -5.78 4.82 -2.56
C PHE A 128 -4.52 4.59 -3.39
N LYS A 129 -4.19 5.53 -4.24
CA LYS A 129 -3.09 5.41 -5.21
C LYS A 129 -2.09 6.55 -5.07
N THR A 130 -0.81 6.23 -5.22
CA THR A 130 0.25 7.22 -5.37
C THR A 130 0.72 7.23 -6.83
N ILE A 131 1.49 8.28 -7.20
CA ILE A 131 2.08 8.36 -8.53
C ILE A 131 3.19 7.31 -8.63
N GLN A 132 3.17 6.54 -9.69
CA GLN A 132 4.33 5.73 -10.10
C GLN A 132 5.34 6.70 -10.68
N CYS A 133 6.51 6.69 -10.15
CA CYS A 133 7.50 7.59 -10.66
C CYS A 133 7.90 7.44 -12.10
#